data_ad2a36793ef4fc110c91fad839d41089
#
_entry.id   ad2a36793ef4fc110c91fad839d41089
#
_cell.length_a   1.000
_cell.length_b   1.000
_cell.length_c   1.000
_cell.angle_alpha   90.00
_cell.angle_beta   90.00
_cell.angle_gamma   90.00
#
_symmetry.space_group_name_H-M   'P 1'
#
loop_
_entity.id
_entity.type
_entity.pdbx_description
1 polymer ?
#
loop_
_entity_poly.entity_id
_entity_poly.type
_entity_poly.pdbx_seq_one_letter_code
_entity_poly.pdbx_strand_id
1 'polypeptide(L)'
;LYTLAMENGFSPCDEVRHVEYTLIDENGKPWTPRNANKKLIGDMVTVKWGLANSDNWITAYLMSKLNPYNLKRLIHTFGVRNRDIVPSVSLCLGPCEISVGEMVSAYTAFPNKGIRVAPLFVTRIEDNDGNVLATFAPEMQEVISVSSAYKMLVMLRAVVNEGTGGRVRR
;
A
#
# COMPACT_ATOMS: atom_id res chain seq x y z
N LEU A 1 -3.40 2.22 1.36
CA LEU A 1 -4.44 3.19 0.99
C LEU A 1 -4.50 3.43 -0.52
N TYR A 2 -3.40 3.82 -1.17
CA TYR A 2 -3.38 4.11 -2.62
C TYR A 2 -3.86 2.91 -3.46
N THR A 3 -3.52 1.69 -3.07
CA THR A 3 -4.04 0.47 -3.70
C THR A 3 -5.57 0.39 -3.59
N LEU A 4 -6.11 0.68 -2.40
CA LEU A 4 -7.56 0.72 -2.19
C LEU A 4 -8.22 1.81 -3.07
N ALA A 5 -7.57 2.96 -3.23
CA ALA A 5 -8.04 4.01 -4.13
C ALA A 5 -8.10 3.53 -5.59
N MET A 6 -7.06 2.84 -6.08
CA MET A 6 -7.04 2.29 -7.44
C MET A 6 -8.14 1.25 -7.67
N GLU A 7 -8.42 0.40 -6.68
CA GLU A 7 -9.53 -0.57 -6.72
C GLU A 7 -10.92 0.11 -6.70
N ASN A 8 -11.00 1.33 -6.16
CA ASN A 8 -12.23 2.13 -6.13
C ASN A 8 -12.32 3.18 -7.26
N GLY A 9 -11.62 2.96 -8.36
CA GLY A 9 -11.77 3.73 -9.60
C GLY A 9 -10.85 4.93 -9.74
N PHE A 10 -10.02 5.25 -8.73
CA PHE A 10 -9.02 6.32 -8.87
C PHE A 10 -7.95 5.98 -9.91
N SER A 11 -7.33 7.03 -10.42
CA SER A 11 -6.21 6.97 -11.37
C SER A 11 -4.97 7.67 -10.77
N PRO A 12 -3.76 7.22 -11.13
CA PRO A 12 -2.53 7.96 -10.82
C PRO A 12 -2.53 9.41 -11.33
N CYS A 13 -3.31 9.69 -12.38
CA CYS A 13 -3.40 11.00 -13.02
C CYS A 13 -4.52 11.88 -12.48
N ASP A 14 -5.38 11.38 -11.57
CA ASP A 14 -6.41 12.21 -10.97
C ASP A 14 -5.78 13.37 -10.23
N GLU A 15 -6.31 14.57 -10.45
CA GLU A 15 -5.82 15.79 -9.86
C GLU A 15 -6.58 16.15 -8.58
N VAL A 16 -5.84 16.54 -7.58
CA VAL A 16 -6.34 16.94 -6.25
C VAL A 16 -5.69 18.25 -5.88
N ARG A 17 -6.47 19.19 -5.30
CA ARG A 17 -5.90 20.42 -4.78
C ARG A 17 -5.03 20.12 -3.55
N HIS A 18 -3.80 20.60 -3.56
CA HIS A 18 -2.85 20.37 -2.46
C HIS A 18 -3.09 21.37 -1.33
N VAL A 19 -4.03 21.06 -0.45
CA VAL A 19 -4.42 21.85 0.74
C VAL A 19 -4.59 20.93 1.95
N GLU A 20 -4.72 21.49 3.13
CA GLU A 20 -5.06 20.71 4.33
C GLU A 20 -6.41 20.05 4.21
N TYR A 21 -6.46 18.76 4.55
CA TYR A 21 -7.69 17.98 4.66
C TYR A 21 -7.88 17.54 6.10
N THR A 22 -8.95 18.03 6.72
CA THR A 22 -9.39 17.62 8.05
C THR A 22 -10.39 16.48 7.92
N LEU A 23 -10.12 15.39 8.61
CA LEU A 23 -11.01 14.24 8.74
C LEU A 23 -11.66 14.27 10.12
N ILE A 24 -12.77 13.57 10.27
CA ILE A 24 -13.39 13.34 11.57
C ILE A 24 -13.00 11.94 12.01
N ASP A 25 -12.40 11.84 13.19
CA ASP A 25 -12.00 10.55 13.76
C ASP A 25 -13.22 9.76 14.30
N GLU A 26 -12.97 8.56 14.80
CA GLU A 26 -13.98 7.67 15.36
C GLU A 26 -14.67 8.21 16.63
N ASN A 27 -14.09 9.24 17.26
CA ASN A 27 -14.64 9.93 18.44
C ASN A 27 -15.35 11.24 18.08
N GLY A 28 -15.52 11.51 16.79
CA GLY A 28 -16.13 12.75 16.30
C GLY A 28 -15.21 13.98 16.37
N LYS A 29 -13.90 13.80 16.60
CA LYS A 29 -12.94 14.91 16.70
C LYS A 29 -12.29 15.21 15.35
N PRO A 30 -12.04 16.48 15.03
CA PRO A 30 -11.32 16.85 13.84
C PRO A 30 -9.84 16.42 13.95
N TRP A 31 -9.36 15.77 12.89
CA TRP A 31 -7.97 15.34 12.75
C TRP A 31 -7.41 15.79 11.42
N THR A 32 -6.32 16.56 11.46
CA THR A 32 -5.60 17.06 10.28
C THR A 32 -4.16 16.56 10.36
N PRO A 33 -3.68 15.78 9.40
CA PRO A 33 -2.30 15.31 9.42
C PRO A 33 -1.32 16.46 9.17
N ARG A 34 -0.20 16.45 9.89
CA ARG A 34 0.93 17.33 9.55
C ARG A 34 1.53 16.88 8.22
N ASN A 35 1.89 17.86 7.39
CA ASN A 35 2.57 17.62 6.12
C ASN A 35 3.96 18.25 6.12
N ALA A 36 4.98 17.44 5.81
CA ALA A 36 6.36 17.94 5.72
C ALA A 36 6.62 18.67 4.39
N ASN A 37 5.93 18.26 3.34
CA ASN A 37 6.04 18.89 2.03
C ASN A 37 5.22 20.17 1.97
N LYS A 38 5.89 21.30 1.72
CA LYS A 38 5.25 22.61 1.57
C LYS A 38 5.30 23.16 0.14
N LYS A 39 5.73 22.32 -0.82
CA LYS A 39 5.75 22.71 -2.23
C LYS A 39 4.35 22.59 -2.82
N LEU A 40 4.03 23.46 -3.77
CA LEU A 40 2.78 23.43 -4.54
C LEU A 40 1.50 23.55 -3.67
N ILE A 41 1.58 24.17 -2.49
CA ILE A 41 0.39 24.43 -1.66
C ILE A 41 -0.57 25.33 -2.45
N GLY A 42 -1.83 24.88 -2.57
CA GLY A 42 -2.88 25.56 -3.33
C GLY A 42 -2.97 25.14 -4.78
N ASP A 43 -1.96 24.48 -5.33
CA ASP A 43 -1.95 23.99 -6.71
C ASP A 43 -2.72 22.67 -6.87
N MET A 44 -3.03 22.30 -8.11
CA MET A 44 -3.50 20.97 -8.46
C MET A 44 -2.30 20.04 -8.62
N VAL A 45 -2.34 18.89 -7.95
CA VAL A 45 -1.30 17.85 -8.04
C VAL A 45 -1.94 16.50 -8.31
N THR A 46 -1.21 15.60 -8.95
CA THR A 46 -1.73 14.26 -9.24
C THR A 46 -1.66 13.35 -8.01
N VAL A 47 -2.52 12.35 -7.94
CA VAL A 47 -2.47 11.29 -6.92
C VAL A 47 -1.10 10.60 -6.94
N LYS A 48 -0.51 10.37 -8.13
CA LYS A 48 0.86 9.85 -8.29
C LYS A 48 1.90 10.76 -7.61
N TRP A 49 1.79 12.07 -7.78
CA TRP A 49 2.67 13.05 -7.13
C TRP A 49 2.57 12.94 -5.61
N GLY A 50 1.35 12.79 -5.08
CA GLY A 50 1.11 12.64 -3.64
C GLY A 50 1.86 11.45 -3.06
N LEU A 51 1.79 10.28 -3.70
CA LEU A 51 2.56 9.10 -3.26
C LEU A 51 4.07 9.32 -3.40
N ALA A 52 4.53 9.84 -4.55
CA ALA A 52 5.94 10.04 -4.83
C ALA A 52 6.62 10.97 -3.82
N ASN A 53 5.91 11.99 -3.35
CA ASN A 53 6.41 12.97 -2.40
C ASN A 53 6.05 12.65 -0.93
N SER A 54 5.44 11.49 -0.66
CA SER A 54 4.99 11.10 0.70
C SER A 54 4.10 12.18 1.33
N ASP A 55 3.12 12.65 0.55
CA ASP A 55 2.27 13.77 0.94
C ASP A 55 1.08 13.31 1.78
N ASN A 56 1.01 13.80 3.01
CA ASN A 56 -0.02 13.39 3.97
C ASN A 56 -1.39 14.04 3.68
N TRP A 57 -1.44 15.20 3.06
CA TRP A 57 -2.71 15.86 2.73
C TRP A 57 -3.43 15.15 1.57
N ILE A 58 -2.68 14.75 0.53
CA ILE A 58 -3.25 13.94 -0.55
C ILE A 58 -3.68 12.56 -0.01
N THR A 59 -2.92 11.99 0.93
CA THR A 59 -3.27 10.75 1.62
C THR A 59 -4.57 10.91 2.42
N ALA A 60 -4.73 12.01 3.17
CA ALA A 60 -5.97 12.33 3.90
C ALA A 60 -7.16 12.57 2.95
N TYR A 61 -6.94 13.28 1.83
CA TYR A 61 -7.97 13.41 0.81
C TYR A 61 -8.48 12.05 0.32
N LEU A 62 -7.58 11.13 -0.02
CA LEU A 62 -7.99 9.78 -0.43
C LEU A 62 -8.76 9.07 0.66
N MET A 63 -8.32 9.18 1.93
CA MET A 63 -9.04 8.58 3.05
C MET A 63 -10.43 9.19 3.24
N SER A 64 -10.63 10.48 2.95
CA SER A 64 -11.95 11.13 3.01
C SER A 64 -12.98 10.53 2.03
N LYS A 65 -12.50 9.85 0.98
CA LYS A 65 -13.33 9.17 -0.04
C LYS A 65 -13.44 7.67 0.16
N LEU A 66 -12.70 7.12 1.13
CA LEU A 66 -12.57 5.69 1.35
C LEU A 66 -12.95 5.33 2.80
N ASN A 67 -13.19 4.05 3.04
CA ASN A 67 -13.58 3.57 4.36
C ASN A 67 -12.39 2.90 5.07
N PRO A 68 -12.06 3.29 6.33
CA PRO A 68 -10.97 2.67 7.09
C PRO A 68 -11.11 1.16 7.31
N TYR A 69 -12.35 0.66 7.43
CA TYR A 69 -12.60 -0.79 7.54
C TYR A 69 -12.24 -1.52 6.25
N ASN A 70 -12.50 -0.92 5.09
CA ASN A 70 -12.09 -1.49 3.80
C ASN A 70 -10.56 -1.48 3.66
N LEU A 71 -9.89 -0.45 4.18
CA LEU A 71 -8.43 -0.40 4.23
C LEU A 71 -7.87 -1.52 5.12
N LYS A 72 -8.40 -1.69 6.34
CA LYS A 72 -8.02 -2.81 7.24
C LYS A 72 -8.22 -4.16 6.54
N ARG A 73 -9.38 -4.37 5.91
CA ARG A 73 -9.66 -5.62 5.19
C ARG A 73 -8.65 -5.88 4.07
N LEU A 74 -8.33 -4.85 3.28
CA LEU A 74 -7.34 -4.97 2.20
C LEU A 74 -5.96 -5.31 2.75
N ILE A 75 -5.52 -4.70 3.84
CA ILE A 75 -4.25 -5.01 4.52
C ILE A 75 -4.19 -6.50 4.88
N HIS A 76 -5.26 -7.06 5.45
CA HIS A 76 -5.32 -8.49 5.75
C HIS A 76 -5.32 -9.37 4.48
N THR A 77 -6.02 -8.95 3.42
CA THR A 77 -6.00 -9.65 2.12
C THR A 77 -4.58 -9.73 1.55
N PHE A 78 -3.76 -8.70 1.78
CA PHE A 78 -2.33 -8.70 1.42
C PHE A 78 -1.46 -9.60 2.31
N GLY A 79 -2.06 -10.34 3.26
CA GLY A 79 -1.40 -11.33 4.09
C GLY A 79 -0.85 -10.82 5.42
N VAL A 80 -1.18 -9.61 5.82
CA VAL A 80 -0.83 -9.07 7.13
C VAL A 80 -1.70 -9.74 8.20
N ARG A 81 -1.05 -10.34 9.21
CA ARG A 81 -1.70 -11.16 10.25
C ARG A 81 -2.04 -10.41 11.52
N ASN A 82 -1.48 -9.20 11.69
CA ASN A 82 -1.74 -8.38 12.88
C ASN A 82 -3.25 -8.09 13.00
N ARG A 83 -3.88 -8.60 14.08
CA ARG A 83 -5.32 -8.44 14.36
C ARG A 83 -5.65 -7.12 15.03
N ASP A 84 -4.65 -6.45 15.61
CA ASP A 84 -4.82 -5.25 16.44
C ASP A 84 -4.85 -3.95 15.60
N ILE A 85 -4.90 -4.07 14.27
CA ILE A 85 -5.04 -2.92 13.39
C ILE A 85 -6.38 -2.24 13.64
N VAL A 86 -6.34 -1.01 14.14
CA VAL A 86 -7.52 -0.19 14.39
C VAL A 86 -7.97 0.47 13.08
N PRO A 87 -9.25 0.31 12.66
CA PRO A 87 -9.77 0.91 11.44
C PRO A 87 -10.15 2.38 11.70
N SER A 88 -9.16 3.23 11.95
CA SER A 88 -9.30 4.68 12.15
C SER A 88 -8.94 5.46 10.89
N VAL A 89 -9.33 6.72 10.80
CA VAL A 89 -8.92 7.60 9.69
C VAL A 89 -7.40 7.77 9.62
N SER A 90 -6.72 7.76 10.78
CA SER A 90 -5.25 7.85 10.85
C SER A 90 -4.54 6.63 10.26
N LEU A 91 -5.24 5.49 10.06
CA LEU A 91 -4.68 4.30 9.41
C LEU A 91 -4.13 4.60 8.01
N CYS A 92 -4.60 5.66 7.37
CA CYS A 92 -4.07 6.12 6.08
C CYS A 92 -2.58 6.46 6.10
N LEU A 93 -2.03 6.82 7.26
CA LEU A 93 -0.62 7.12 7.46
C LEU A 93 0.19 5.91 7.97
N GLY A 94 -0.45 4.75 8.13
CA GLY A 94 0.20 3.49 8.44
C GLY A 94 0.62 3.25 9.89
N PRO A 95 -0.11 3.72 10.94
CA PRO A 95 0.22 3.42 12.33
C PRO A 95 -0.18 1.98 12.67
N CYS A 96 0.43 1.02 12.02
CA CYS A 96 0.21 -0.40 12.31
C CYS A 96 1.53 -1.17 12.19
N GLU A 97 1.70 -2.17 13.04
CA GLU A 97 2.87 -3.03 13.04
C GLU A 97 2.70 -4.13 12.00
N ILE A 98 3.70 -4.24 11.12
CA ILE A 98 3.76 -5.25 10.04
C ILE A 98 5.20 -5.78 10.02
N SER A 99 5.37 -7.10 9.96
CA SER A 99 6.69 -7.70 9.84
C SER A 99 7.30 -7.46 8.45
N VAL A 100 8.63 -7.45 8.36
CA VAL A 100 9.34 -7.33 7.08
C VAL A 100 8.93 -8.44 6.12
N GLY A 101 8.75 -9.69 6.60
CA GLY A 101 8.32 -10.82 5.78
C GLY A 101 6.92 -10.62 5.18
N GLU A 102 5.96 -10.11 5.97
CA GLU A 102 4.62 -9.77 5.49
C GLU A 102 4.65 -8.64 4.46
N MET A 103 5.48 -7.61 4.69
CA MET A 103 5.64 -6.52 3.75
C MET A 103 6.22 -7.00 2.41
N VAL A 104 7.26 -7.82 2.42
CA VAL A 104 7.84 -8.41 1.20
C VAL A 104 6.78 -9.23 0.46
N SER A 105 6.05 -10.09 1.17
CA SER A 105 4.97 -10.89 0.58
C SER A 105 3.89 -10.00 -0.05
N ALA A 106 3.43 -8.96 0.66
CA ALA A 106 2.42 -8.03 0.17
C ALA A 106 2.87 -7.34 -1.14
N TYR A 107 4.12 -6.89 -1.20
CA TYR A 107 4.65 -6.19 -2.38
C TYR A 107 4.80 -7.08 -3.61
N THR A 108 4.85 -8.42 -3.47
CA THR A 108 4.88 -9.34 -4.64
C THR A 108 3.64 -9.18 -5.52
N ALA A 109 2.52 -8.74 -4.96
CA ALA A 109 1.27 -8.57 -5.71
C ALA A 109 1.39 -7.55 -6.85
N PHE A 110 2.19 -6.50 -6.70
CA PHE A 110 2.27 -5.45 -7.72
C PHE A 110 2.96 -5.93 -9.00
N PRO A 111 4.19 -6.47 -9.00
CA PRO A 111 4.83 -6.99 -10.21
C PRO A 111 4.16 -8.27 -10.72
N ASN A 112 3.44 -9.00 -9.89
CA ASN A 112 2.80 -10.27 -10.22
C ASN A 112 1.31 -10.12 -10.57
N LYS A 113 0.94 -9.03 -11.23
CA LYS A 113 -0.40 -8.78 -11.80
C LYS A 113 -1.54 -8.90 -10.77
N GLY A 114 -1.29 -8.53 -9.52
CA GLY A 114 -2.28 -8.59 -8.44
C GLY A 114 -2.27 -9.88 -7.61
N ILE A 115 -1.37 -10.80 -7.92
CA ILE A 115 -1.23 -12.07 -7.20
C ILE A 115 -0.12 -11.96 -6.16
N ARG A 116 -0.50 -12.03 -4.89
CA ARG A 116 0.43 -12.13 -3.76
C ARG A 116 1.04 -13.53 -3.69
N VAL A 117 2.32 -13.61 -3.41
CA VAL A 117 3.04 -14.87 -3.18
C VAL A 117 3.51 -14.92 -1.73
N ALA A 118 3.15 -15.97 -1.00
CA ALA A 118 3.64 -16.18 0.35
C ALA A 118 5.12 -16.62 0.31
N PRO A 119 5.97 -16.16 1.26
CA PRO A 119 7.34 -16.60 1.34
C PRO A 119 7.43 -18.13 1.53
N LEU A 120 8.29 -18.76 0.75
CA LEU A 120 8.57 -20.18 0.84
C LEU A 120 10.04 -20.37 1.24
N PHE A 121 10.27 -21.02 2.39
CA PHE A 121 11.62 -21.23 2.94
C PHE A 121 12.15 -22.63 2.69
N VAL A 122 11.24 -23.61 2.49
CA VAL A 122 11.57 -25.01 2.22
C VAL A 122 10.83 -25.43 0.96
N THR A 123 11.55 -25.82 -0.08
CA THR A 123 10.96 -26.25 -1.35
C THR A 123 10.77 -27.78 -1.40
N ARG A 124 11.67 -28.53 -0.73
CA ARG A 124 11.57 -29.99 -0.62
C ARG A 124 12.37 -30.50 0.58
N ILE A 125 12.02 -31.71 1.01
CA ILE A 125 12.72 -32.49 2.03
C ILE A 125 13.15 -33.81 1.37
N GLU A 126 14.40 -34.20 1.57
CA GLU A 126 14.96 -35.46 1.05
C GLU A 126 15.54 -36.28 2.21
N ASP A 127 15.58 -37.60 2.04
CA ASP A 127 16.32 -38.48 2.94
C ASP A 127 17.82 -38.48 2.59
N ASN A 128 18.61 -39.28 3.34
CA ASN A 128 20.06 -39.40 3.14
C ASN A 128 20.44 -40.06 1.79
N ASP A 129 19.51 -40.80 1.19
CA ASP A 129 19.69 -41.50 -0.08
C ASP A 129 19.24 -40.63 -1.28
N GLY A 130 18.76 -39.41 -1.04
CA GLY A 130 18.29 -38.45 -2.06
C GLY A 130 16.84 -38.68 -2.50
N ASN A 131 16.08 -39.52 -1.81
CA ASN A 131 14.67 -39.73 -2.14
C ASN A 131 13.87 -38.52 -1.60
N VAL A 132 12.99 -37.96 -2.44
CA VAL A 132 12.13 -36.83 -2.06
C VAL A 132 11.03 -37.30 -1.13
N LEU A 133 11.04 -36.81 0.11
CA LEU A 133 10.04 -37.15 1.12
C LEU A 133 8.82 -36.18 1.06
N ALA A 134 9.06 -34.89 0.75
CA ALA A 134 8.02 -33.91 0.61
C ALA A 134 8.44 -32.79 -0.34
N THR A 135 7.46 -32.20 -1.03
CA THR A 135 7.65 -31.03 -1.90
C THR A 135 6.63 -29.97 -1.53
N PHE A 136 7.06 -28.70 -1.50
CA PHE A 136 6.22 -27.56 -1.15
C PHE A 136 6.19 -26.57 -2.30
N ALA A 137 5.02 -25.94 -2.51
CA ALA A 137 4.83 -24.85 -3.46
C ALA A 137 4.40 -23.57 -2.70
N PRO A 138 4.74 -22.39 -3.21
CA PRO A 138 4.31 -21.13 -2.58
C PRO A 138 2.79 -21.00 -2.68
N GLU A 139 2.19 -20.52 -1.59
CA GLU A 139 0.79 -20.11 -1.60
C GLU A 139 0.64 -18.81 -2.42
N MET A 140 -0.26 -18.83 -3.40
CA MET A 140 -0.55 -17.71 -4.29
C MET A 140 -2.01 -17.30 -4.13
N GLN A 141 -2.26 -15.99 -4.03
CA GLN A 141 -3.61 -15.44 -3.87
C GLN A 141 -3.76 -14.17 -4.69
N GLU A 142 -4.82 -14.11 -5.51
CA GLU A 142 -5.23 -12.84 -6.12
C GLU A 142 -5.78 -11.91 -5.06
N VAL A 143 -5.18 -10.72 -4.91
CA VAL A 143 -5.52 -9.76 -3.85
C VAL A 143 -6.03 -8.43 -4.40
N ILE A 144 -5.67 -8.10 -5.62
CA ILE A 144 -6.13 -6.92 -6.37
C ILE A 144 -6.24 -7.23 -7.86
N SER A 145 -6.95 -6.37 -8.57
CA SER A 145 -7.07 -6.46 -10.03
C SER A 145 -5.73 -6.21 -10.74
N VAL A 146 -5.56 -6.79 -11.92
CA VAL A 146 -4.40 -6.53 -12.80
C VAL A 146 -4.24 -5.03 -13.09
N SER A 147 -5.35 -4.33 -13.32
CA SER A 147 -5.36 -2.89 -13.57
C SER A 147 -4.80 -2.09 -12.40
N SER A 148 -5.25 -2.38 -11.18
CA SER A 148 -4.77 -1.71 -9.97
C SER A 148 -3.31 -2.04 -9.67
N ALA A 149 -2.88 -3.29 -9.89
CA ALA A 149 -1.48 -3.67 -9.77
C ALA A 149 -0.59 -2.84 -10.72
N TYR A 150 -1.00 -2.68 -11.98
CA TYR A 150 -0.27 -1.86 -12.94
C TYR A 150 -0.23 -0.38 -12.54
N LYS A 151 -1.38 0.20 -12.15
CA LYS A 151 -1.46 1.59 -11.66
C LYS A 151 -0.51 1.80 -10.46
N MET A 152 -0.45 0.84 -9.54
CA MET A 152 0.46 0.90 -8.40
C MET A 152 1.93 0.82 -8.82
N LEU A 153 2.30 -0.01 -9.79
CA LEU A 153 3.67 -0.02 -10.33
C LEU A 153 4.07 1.32 -10.94
N VAL A 154 3.17 1.98 -11.68
CA VAL A 154 3.42 3.33 -12.23
C VAL A 154 3.71 4.32 -11.10
N MET A 155 2.92 4.29 -10.02
CA MET A 155 3.12 5.18 -8.87
C MET A 155 4.40 4.86 -8.08
N LEU A 156 4.69 3.57 -7.85
CA LEU A 156 5.90 3.16 -7.14
C LEU A 156 7.18 3.49 -7.93
N ARG A 157 7.14 3.42 -9.27
CA ARG A 157 8.23 3.93 -10.12
C ARG A 157 8.44 5.43 -9.94
N ALA A 158 7.37 6.20 -9.80
CA ALA A 158 7.49 7.64 -9.55
C ALA A 158 8.13 7.94 -8.19
N VAL A 159 7.85 7.15 -7.15
CA VAL A 159 8.54 7.26 -5.84
C VAL A 159 10.06 7.17 -6.00
N VAL A 160 10.53 6.22 -6.83
CA VAL A 160 11.97 5.98 -7.05
C VAL A 160 12.59 6.97 -8.04
N ASN A 161 11.85 7.35 -9.09
CA ASN A 161 12.39 8.19 -10.17
C ASN A 161 12.30 9.69 -9.87
N GLU A 162 11.24 10.12 -9.21
CA GLU A 162 10.84 11.52 -9.08
C GLU A 162 10.63 11.94 -7.62
N GLY A 163 10.62 10.97 -6.68
CA GLY A 163 10.21 11.18 -5.31
C GLY A 163 11.24 10.82 -4.25
N THR A 164 10.71 10.52 -3.06
CA THR A 164 11.49 10.28 -1.83
C THR A 164 12.36 9.03 -1.86
N GLY A 165 12.05 8.06 -2.75
CA GLY A 165 12.77 6.80 -2.93
C GLY A 165 14.01 6.87 -3.81
N GLY A 166 14.42 8.02 -4.29
CA GLY A 166 15.51 8.19 -5.26
C GLY A 166 16.87 7.61 -4.82
N ARG A 167 17.10 7.43 -3.52
CA ARG A 167 18.34 6.82 -2.98
C ARG A 167 18.52 5.34 -3.37
N VAL A 168 17.44 4.64 -3.70
CA VAL A 168 17.49 3.22 -4.10
C VAL A 168 18.21 3.03 -5.45
N ARG A 169 18.37 4.10 -6.24
CA ARG A 169 19.02 4.07 -7.57
C ARG A 169 20.53 4.33 -7.54
N ARG A 170 21.12 4.55 -6.36
CA ARG A 170 22.55 4.86 -6.19
C ARG A 170 23.37 3.62 -5.86
#